data_c948aabb4a594fbcc40f4fbda0188b5a
#
_entry.id   c948aabb4a594fbcc40f4fbda0188b5a
#
_cell.length_a   1.000
_cell.length_b   1.000
_cell.length_c   1.000
_cell.angle_alpha   90.00
_cell.angle_beta   90.00
_cell.angle_gamma   90.00
#
_symmetry.space_group_name_H-M   'P 1'
#
loop_
_entity.id
_entity.type
_entity.pdbx_description
1 polymer ?
#
loop_
_entity_poly.entity_id
_entity_poly.type
_entity_poly.pdbx_seq_one_letter_code
_entity_poly.pdbx_strand_id
1 'polypeptide(L)'
;MATKPDIELVAVTKRFGDAVAVDNVSLRIPAGSYCCLLGPSGCGKTTTLRMIAGHEEATDGDIILGNENITHLPPASRGTAMMFQSYALFPHLDCTDNVAFSLRMRGVDKDARRARALDMLKRVQMEPFAGRLPAQLSGGQQQRVALARALITDPQVLLLDEPLSALDPFLRIRMREELKSLQTRLGISFIHVTHSQDEAMALADLVVVMNHGKIEQAATAREVFNKPASAFVARFIGGHNVLPAAVARARGEAAFVAIRADRMSVQAGASASVGASSIAGVARSVEYLGSHVQVGIDVVGLDALSAVVPEERFDAAPVQPGQAVVLSWKPEDVHVLGH
;
A
#
# COMPACT_ATOMS: atom_id res chain seq x y z
N MET A 1 -12.53 -19.23 21.35
CA MET A 1 -12.59 -18.05 20.47
C MET A 1 -12.84 -18.56 19.07
N ALA A 2 -13.87 -18.05 18.37
CA ALA A 2 -14.09 -18.44 16.98
C ALA A 2 -12.87 -18.02 16.15
N THR A 3 -12.35 -18.92 15.34
CA THR A 3 -11.26 -18.63 14.41
C THR A 3 -11.76 -17.59 13.41
N LYS A 4 -11.07 -16.47 13.31
CA LYS A 4 -11.40 -15.44 12.31
C LYS A 4 -11.15 -15.99 10.91
N PRO A 5 -11.97 -15.60 9.92
CA PRO A 5 -11.87 -16.16 8.60
C PRO A 5 -10.75 -15.52 7.77
N ASP A 6 -10.09 -16.34 6.97
CA ASP A 6 -9.24 -15.89 5.88
C ASP A 6 -10.12 -15.36 4.74
N ILE A 7 -9.54 -14.54 3.86
CA ILE A 7 -10.18 -14.13 2.61
C ILE A 7 -9.38 -14.77 1.48
N GLU A 8 -10.08 -15.46 0.58
CA GLU A 8 -9.46 -16.09 -0.57
C GLU A 8 -10.12 -15.58 -1.87
N LEU A 9 -9.31 -15.12 -2.79
CA LEU A 9 -9.67 -14.87 -4.17
C LEU A 9 -9.18 -16.06 -4.99
N VAL A 10 -10.06 -16.70 -5.75
CA VAL A 10 -9.74 -17.88 -6.56
C VAL A 10 -10.00 -17.56 -8.01
N ALA A 11 -8.94 -17.32 -8.79
CA ALA A 11 -8.99 -17.01 -10.22
C ALA A 11 -9.95 -15.85 -10.58
N VAL A 12 -10.07 -14.84 -9.71
CA VAL A 12 -11.04 -13.74 -9.85
C VAL A 12 -10.69 -12.88 -11.05
N THR A 13 -11.69 -12.69 -11.93
CA THR A 13 -11.58 -11.85 -13.14
C THR A 13 -12.71 -10.83 -13.15
N LYS A 14 -12.39 -9.59 -13.55
CA LYS A 14 -13.39 -8.54 -13.83
C LYS A 14 -13.18 -7.95 -15.22
N ARG A 15 -14.22 -7.98 -16.02
CA ARG A 15 -14.28 -7.35 -17.34
C ARG A 15 -15.34 -6.26 -17.36
N PHE A 16 -15.04 -5.15 -18.01
CA PHE A 16 -15.98 -4.09 -18.36
C PHE A 16 -16.01 -3.98 -19.90
N GLY A 17 -16.98 -4.63 -20.53
CA GLY A 17 -16.94 -4.85 -21.97
C GLY A 17 -15.66 -5.60 -22.36
N ASP A 18 -14.88 -5.05 -23.27
CA ASP A 18 -13.61 -5.65 -23.73
C ASP A 18 -12.43 -5.38 -22.79
N ALA A 19 -12.56 -4.43 -21.85
CA ALA A 19 -11.48 -4.06 -20.95
C ALA A 19 -11.41 -5.02 -19.75
N VAL A 20 -10.24 -5.61 -19.51
CA VAL A 20 -9.95 -6.47 -18.36
C VAL A 20 -9.36 -5.60 -17.24
N ALA A 21 -10.13 -5.38 -16.17
CA ALA A 21 -9.70 -4.59 -15.04
C ALA A 21 -8.97 -5.42 -13.97
N VAL A 22 -9.37 -6.69 -13.82
CA VAL A 22 -8.72 -7.69 -12.94
C VAL A 22 -8.66 -8.99 -13.72
N ASP A 23 -7.48 -9.61 -13.79
CA ASP A 23 -7.20 -10.74 -14.66
C ASP A 23 -6.67 -11.94 -13.87
N ASN A 24 -7.55 -12.93 -13.66
CA ASN A 24 -7.23 -14.21 -13.04
C ASN A 24 -6.45 -14.11 -11.72
N VAL A 25 -6.92 -13.23 -10.82
CA VAL A 25 -6.26 -12.97 -9.54
C VAL A 25 -6.59 -14.07 -8.54
N SER A 26 -5.54 -14.73 -8.02
CA SER A 26 -5.63 -15.66 -6.89
C SER A 26 -4.79 -15.11 -5.73
N LEU A 27 -5.40 -14.99 -4.55
CA LEU A 27 -4.77 -14.39 -3.37
C LEU A 27 -5.41 -14.95 -2.10
N ARG A 28 -4.59 -15.30 -1.13
CA ARG A 28 -5.05 -15.60 0.23
C ARG A 28 -4.57 -14.52 1.19
N ILE A 29 -5.52 -13.90 1.89
CA ILE A 29 -5.28 -12.89 2.93
C ILE A 29 -5.54 -13.54 4.28
N PRO A 30 -4.51 -13.72 5.12
CA PRO A 30 -4.66 -14.39 6.42
C PRO A 30 -5.60 -13.64 7.35
N ALA A 31 -6.33 -14.39 8.17
CA ALA A 31 -7.24 -13.86 9.18
C ALA A 31 -6.54 -12.86 10.12
N GLY A 32 -7.20 -11.74 10.37
CA GLY A 32 -6.71 -10.72 11.29
C GLY A 32 -5.44 -9.99 10.81
N SER A 33 -5.05 -10.13 9.54
CA SER A 33 -3.91 -9.40 8.96
C SER A 33 -4.29 -8.03 8.41
N TYR A 34 -3.32 -7.15 8.32
CA TYR A 34 -3.41 -5.90 7.58
C TYR A 34 -2.83 -6.12 6.18
N CYS A 35 -3.68 -6.18 5.17
CA CYS A 35 -3.28 -6.35 3.77
C CYS A 35 -3.33 -5.01 3.04
N CYS A 36 -2.26 -4.63 2.34
CA CYS A 36 -2.25 -3.46 1.46
C CYS A 36 -2.20 -3.88 -0.01
N LEU A 37 -3.21 -3.46 -0.78
CA LEU A 37 -3.19 -3.54 -2.24
C LEU A 37 -2.49 -2.29 -2.78
N LEU A 38 -1.32 -2.46 -3.35
CA LEU A 38 -0.42 -1.41 -3.80
C LEU A 38 -0.19 -1.50 -5.32
N GLY A 39 -0.10 -0.37 -6.02
CA GLY A 39 0.15 -0.36 -7.47
C GLY A 39 -0.22 0.98 -8.11
N PRO A 40 0.12 1.19 -9.38
CA PRO A 40 -0.20 2.42 -10.11
C PRO A 40 -1.71 2.62 -10.26
N SER A 41 -2.12 3.83 -10.65
CA SER A 41 -3.53 4.12 -10.94
C SER A 41 -4.02 3.24 -12.08
N GLY A 42 -5.26 2.74 -11.96
CA GLY A 42 -5.87 1.88 -13.00
C GLY A 42 -5.42 0.42 -13.02
N CYS A 43 -4.57 -0.05 -12.09
CA CYS A 43 -4.11 -1.46 -12.08
C CYS A 43 -5.09 -2.47 -11.46
N GLY A 44 -6.32 -2.06 -11.09
CA GLY A 44 -7.36 -2.98 -10.62
C GLY A 44 -7.60 -3.04 -9.11
N LYS A 45 -6.85 -2.30 -8.26
CA LYS A 45 -6.96 -2.33 -6.78
C LYS A 45 -8.36 -2.04 -6.25
N THR A 46 -8.92 -0.87 -6.59
CA THR A 46 -10.27 -0.47 -6.16
C THR A 46 -11.34 -1.41 -6.72
N THR A 47 -11.16 -1.91 -7.95
CA THR A 47 -12.07 -2.91 -8.52
C THR A 47 -12.04 -4.21 -7.72
N THR A 48 -10.85 -4.70 -7.35
CA THR A 48 -10.69 -5.88 -6.49
C THR A 48 -11.35 -5.66 -5.13
N LEU A 49 -11.11 -4.49 -4.50
CA LEU A 49 -11.73 -4.15 -3.23
C LEU A 49 -13.27 -4.13 -3.32
N ARG A 50 -13.82 -3.53 -4.38
CA ARG A 50 -15.26 -3.46 -4.61
C ARG A 50 -15.89 -4.82 -4.90
N MET A 51 -15.18 -5.71 -5.57
CA MET A 51 -15.63 -7.10 -5.74
C MET A 51 -15.72 -7.84 -4.41
N ILE A 52 -14.73 -7.67 -3.51
CA ILE A 52 -14.79 -8.23 -2.15
C ILE A 52 -15.96 -7.64 -1.36
N ALA A 53 -16.21 -6.33 -1.48
CA ALA A 53 -17.32 -5.63 -0.84
C ALA A 53 -18.71 -6.01 -1.39
N GLY A 54 -18.78 -6.56 -2.61
CA GLY A 54 -20.03 -6.84 -3.33
C GLY A 54 -20.63 -5.62 -4.03
N HIS A 55 -19.88 -4.55 -4.19
CA HIS A 55 -20.27 -3.36 -4.99
C HIS A 55 -19.96 -3.53 -6.47
N GLU A 56 -19.17 -4.53 -6.84
CA GLU A 56 -18.92 -5.00 -8.20
C GLU A 56 -19.04 -6.52 -8.21
N GLU A 57 -19.65 -7.07 -9.27
CA GLU A 57 -19.70 -8.51 -9.46
C GLU A 57 -18.44 -8.99 -10.17
N ALA A 58 -17.87 -10.10 -9.72
CA ALA A 58 -16.82 -10.79 -10.47
C ALA A 58 -17.40 -11.34 -11.78
N THR A 59 -16.64 -11.24 -12.87
CA THR A 59 -17.03 -11.86 -14.14
C THR A 59 -16.78 -13.36 -14.10
N ASP A 60 -15.64 -13.78 -13.49
CA ASP A 60 -15.25 -15.17 -13.30
C ASP A 60 -14.52 -15.31 -11.96
N GLY A 61 -14.46 -16.55 -11.47
CA GLY A 61 -13.78 -16.89 -10.23
C GLY A 61 -14.61 -16.69 -8.98
N ASP A 62 -14.04 -17.02 -7.82
CA ASP A 62 -14.75 -17.05 -6.54
C ASP A 62 -14.05 -16.17 -5.49
N ILE A 63 -14.87 -15.60 -4.59
CA ILE A 63 -14.44 -14.87 -3.40
C ILE A 63 -14.96 -15.63 -2.19
N ILE A 64 -14.04 -16.10 -1.34
CA ILE A 64 -14.34 -16.94 -0.20
C ILE A 64 -13.94 -16.20 1.08
N LEU A 65 -14.84 -16.16 2.05
CA LEU A 65 -14.59 -15.66 3.40
C LEU A 65 -14.73 -16.81 4.40
N GLY A 66 -13.60 -17.29 4.90
CA GLY A 66 -13.57 -18.50 5.70
C GLY A 66 -14.01 -19.73 4.89
N ASN A 67 -15.18 -20.28 5.23
CA ASN A 67 -15.74 -21.44 4.53
C ASN A 67 -16.94 -21.09 3.64
N GLU A 68 -17.23 -19.81 3.46
CA GLU A 68 -18.41 -19.34 2.74
C GLU A 68 -17.99 -18.65 1.42
N ASN A 69 -18.57 -19.08 0.31
CA ASN A 69 -18.44 -18.39 -0.97
C ASN A 69 -19.40 -17.19 -0.96
N ILE A 70 -18.80 -15.99 -0.96
CA ILE A 70 -19.53 -14.72 -0.89
C ILE A 70 -19.63 -14.01 -2.26
N THR A 71 -19.19 -14.63 -3.36
CA THR A 71 -19.08 -14.02 -4.69
C THR A 71 -20.40 -13.36 -5.12
N HIS A 72 -21.52 -14.05 -4.95
CA HIS A 72 -22.83 -13.57 -5.39
C HIS A 72 -23.71 -13.02 -4.26
N LEU A 73 -23.19 -12.96 -3.03
CA LEU A 73 -23.94 -12.38 -1.92
C LEU A 73 -24.04 -10.85 -2.07
N PRO A 74 -25.16 -10.23 -1.70
CA PRO A 74 -25.27 -8.79 -1.67
C PRO A 74 -24.35 -8.19 -0.57
N PRO A 75 -23.91 -6.93 -0.69
CA PRO A 75 -22.95 -6.30 0.25
C PRO A 75 -23.32 -6.44 1.73
N ALA A 76 -24.62 -6.31 2.04
CA ALA A 76 -25.13 -6.39 3.41
C ALA A 76 -24.97 -7.78 4.08
N SER A 77 -24.77 -8.84 3.30
CA SER A 77 -24.69 -10.24 3.74
C SER A 77 -23.26 -10.80 3.74
N ARG A 78 -22.25 -10.02 3.30
CA ARG A 78 -20.88 -10.53 3.13
C ARG A 78 -20.03 -10.52 4.40
N GLY A 79 -20.53 -9.95 5.51
CA GLY A 79 -19.68 -9.78 6.71
C GLY A 79 -18.54 -8.78 6.54
N THR A 80 -18.56 -7.99 5.47
CA THR A 80 -17.58 -6.93 5.17
C THR A 80 -18.18 -5.55 5.40
N ALA A 81 -17.33 -4.56 5.68
CA ALA A 81 -17.73 -3.15 5.65
C ALA A 81 -16.69 -2.35 4.87
N MET A 82 -17.15 -1.35 4.10
CA MET A 82 -16.27 -0.55 3.25
C MET A 82 -16.29 0.92 3.67
N MET A 83 -15.11 1.52 3.72
CA MET A 83 -14.90 2.95 3.81
C MET A 83 -14.41 3.47 2.45
N PHE A 84 -15.17 4.38 1.88
CA PHE A 84 -14.89 4.97 0.57
C PHE A 84 -13.88 6.12 0.68
N GLN A 85 -13.16 6.40 -0.39
CA GLN A 85 -12.17 7.48 -0.49
C GLN A 85 -12.72 8.87 -0.10
N SER A 86 -13.97 9.18 -0.47
CA SER A 86 -14.65 10.44 -0.12
C SER A 86 -15.30 10.42 1.26
N TYR A 87 -15.05 9.37 2.08
CA TYR A 87 -15.73 9.10 3.35
C TYR A 87 -17.24 8.89 3.22
N ALA A 88 -17.90 9.45 2.21
CA ALA A 88 -19.32 9.33 1.87
C ALA A 88 -20.26 9.53 3.07
N LEU A 89 -19.94 10.48 3.98
CA LEU A 89 -20.80 10.84 5.10
C LEU A 89 -22.08 11.53 4.59
N PHE A 90 -23.20 11.25 5.24
CA PHE A 90 -24.47 11.90 4.96
C PHE A 90 -24.42 13.34 5.48
N PRO A 91 -24.45 14.38 4.61
CA PRO A 91 -24.18 15.76 5.02
C PRO A 91 -25.26 16.36 5.93
N HIS A 92 -26.47 15.79 5.88
CA HIS A 92 -27.63 16.24 6.65
C HIS A 92 -27.82 15.50 7.99
N LEU A 93 -26.98 14.51 8.30
CA LEU A 93 -27.01 13.77 9.55
C LEU A 93 -25.82 14.16 10.44
N ASP A 94 -26.03 14.24 11.74
CA ASP A 94 -24.96 14.41 12.72
C ASP A 94 -24.04 13.17 12.76
N CYS A 95 -22.93 13.24 13.50
CA CYS A 95 -22.00 12.11 13.61
C CYS A 95 -22.67 10.86 14.17
N THR A 96 -23.53 11.03 15.20
CA THR A 96 -24.23 9.90 15.83
C THR A 96 -25.16 9.23 14.83
N ASP A 97 -25.95 9.99 14.10
CA ASP A 97 -26.91 9.43 13.15
C ASP A 97 -26.22 8.91 11.87
N ASN A 98 -25.09 9.47 11.46
CA ASN A 98 -24.22 8.88 10.44
C ASN A 98 -23.76 7.48 10.85
N VAL A 99 -23.22 7.33 12.05
CA VAL A 99 -22.77 6.03 12.56
C VAL A 99 -23.94 5.05 12.77
N ALA A 100 -25.07 5.52 13.31
CA ALA A 100 -26.26 4.72 13.56
C ALA A 100 -27.05 4.31 12.30
N PHE A 101 -26.69 4.83 11.12
CA PHE A 101 -27.49 4.70 9.90
C PHE A 101 -27.75 3.23 9.51
N SER A 102 -26.74 2.38 9.50
CA SER A 102 -26.88 0.97 9.16
C SER A 102 -27.81 0.23 10.15
N LEU A 103 -27.76 0.57 11.44
CA LEU A 103 -28.64 0.00 12.45
C LEU A 103 -30.08 0.47 12.26
N ARG A 104 -30.28 1.72 11.82
CA ARG A 104 -31.59 2.24 11.44
C ARG A 104 -32.20 1.43 10.29
N MET A 105 -31.39 1.12 9.26
CA MET A 105 -31.86 0.33 8.11
C MET A 105 -32.20 -1.13 8.51
N ARG A 106 -31.60 -1.64 9.58
CA ARG A 106 -31.93 -2.95 10.18
C ARG A 106 -33.11 -2.91 11.16
N GLY A 107 -33.81 -1.76 11.31
CA GLY A 107 -34.96 -1.60 12.17
C GLY A 107 -34.64 -1.51 13.66
N VAL A 108 -33.38 -1.26 14.05
CA VAL A 108 -33.01 -1.12 15.48
C VAL A 108 -33.66 0.15 16.05
N ASP A 109 -34.21 0.05 17.25
CA ASP A 109 -34.82 1.15 17.99
C ASP A 109 -33.91 2.37 18.06
N LYS A 110 -34.53 3.58 18.12
CA LYS A 110 -33.80 4.87 18.03
C LYS A 110 -32.82 5.06 19.18
N ASP A 111 -33.22 4.79 20.40
CA ASP A 111 -32.41 5.03 21.59
C ASP A 111 -31.28 3.99 21.66
N ALA A 112 -31.59 2.73 21.35
CA ALA A 112 -30.63 1.63 21.30
C ALA A 112 -29.56 1.87 20.23
N ARG A 113 -29.93 2.28 18.99
CA ARG A 113 -28.94 2.51 17.93
C ARG A 113 -28.07 3.75 18.20
N ARG A 114 -28.64 4.83 18.80
CA ARG A 114 -27.86 6.01 19.17
C ARG A 114 -26.89 5.73 20.31
N ALA A 115 -27.29 4.94 21.31
CA ALA A 115 -26.40 4.51 22.38
C ALA A 115 -25.20 3.71 21.83
N ARG A 116 -25.44 2.75 20.93
CA ARG A 116 -24.38 1.98 20.26
C ARG A 116 -23.47 2.88 19.41
N ALA A 117 -24.05 3.86 18.71
CA ALA A 117 -23.29 4.80 17.91
C ALA A 117 -22.38 5.69 18.76
N LEU A 118 -22.87 6.17 19.92
CA LEU A 118 -22.06 6.93 20.86
C LEU A 118 -20.90 6.10 21.44
N ASP A 119 -21.14 4.84 21.81
CA ASP A 119 -20.05 3.94 22.23
C ASP A 119 -19.00 3.76 21.13
N MET A 120 -19.45 3.60 19.88
CA MET A 120 -18.53 3.49 18.75
C MET A 120 -17.75 4.78 18.48
N LEU A 121 -18.41 5.95 18.58
CA LEU A 121 -17.73 7.25 18.46
C LEU A 121 -16.68 7.47 19.57
N LYS A 122 -16.97 6.98 20.78
CA LYS A 122 -16.00 6.99 21.88
C LYS A 122 -14.76 6.16 21.58
N ARG A 123 -14.92 4.97 20.98
CA ARG A 123 -13.79 4.10 20.59
C ARG A 123 -12.85 4.73 19.55
N VAL A 124 -13.38 5.63 18.71
CA VAL A 124 -12.62 6.40 17.72
C VAL A 124 -12.34 7.84 18.16
N GLN A 125 -12.52 8.18 19.45
CA GLN A 125 -12.25 9.48 20.06
C GLN A 125 -13.07 10.64 19.43
N MET A 126 -14.29 10.35 18.99
CA MET A 126 -15.21 11.33 18.37
C MET A 126 -16.44 11.67 19.22
N GLU A 127 -16.52 11.19 20.45
CA GLU A 127 -17.64 11.46 21.37
C GLU A 127 -17.91 12.96 21.56
N PRO A 128 -16.90 13.88 21.72
CA PRO A 128 -17.14 15.30 21.89
C PRO A 128 -17.78 15.98 20.66
N PHE A 129 -17.73 15.31 19.50
CA PHE A 129 -18.24 15.83 18.23
C PHE A 129 -19.53 15.12 17.78
N ALA A 130 -20.14 14.30 18.64
CA ALA A 130 -21.26 13.43 18.31
C ALA A 130 -22.47 14.13 17.64
N GLY A 131 -22.76 15.37 18.05
CA GLY A 131 -23.85 16.20 17.49
C GLY A 131 -23.46 17.09 16.31
N ARG A 132 -22.20 17.04 15.83
CA ARG A 132 -21.74 17.87 14.70
C ARG A 132 -22.13 17.26 13.36
N LEU A 133 -22.38 18.14 12.39
CA LEU A 133 -22.54 17.78 10.98
C LEU A 133 -21.16 17.56 10.32
N PRO A 134 -21.06 16.76 9.25
CA PRO A 134 -19.80 16.54 8.54
C PRO A 134 -19.05 17.81 8.12
N ALA A 135 -19.76 18.84 7.67
CA ALA A 135 -19.17 20.12 7.26
C ALA A 135 -18.48 20.89 8.42
N GLN A 136 -18.73 20.52 9.67
CA GLN A 136 -18.14 21.12 10.88
C GLN A 136 -16.92 20.33 11.38
N LEU A 137 -16.48 19.33 10.64
CA LEU A 137 -15.40 18.42 11.00
C LEU A 137 -14.19 18.63 10.08
N SER A 138 -12.98 18.46 10.65
CA SER A 138 -11.76 18.32 9.85
C SER A 138 -11.77 17.00 9.06
N GLY A 139 -10.93 16.88 8.02
CA GLY A 139 -10.82 15.66 7.22
C GLY A 139 -10.53 14.41 8.06
N GLY A 140 -9.59 14.49 9.01
CA GLY A 140 -9.30 13.38 9.93
C GLY A 140 -10.46 13.03 10.87
N GLN A 141 -11.27 14.04 11.29
CA GLN A 141 -12.48 13.80 12.06
C GLN A 141 -13.56 13.12 11.22
N GLN A 142 -13.76 13.55 9.98
CA GLN A 142 -14.68 12.89 9.04
C GLN A 142 -14.28 11.43 8.80
N GLN A 143 -13.00 11.16 8.62
CA GLN A 143 -12.45 9.82 8.48
C GLN A 143 -12.78 8.93 9.68
N ARG A 144 -12.57 9.40 10.90
CA ARG A 144 -12.90 8.65 12.12
C ARG A 144 -14.39 8.35 12.24
N VAL A 145 -15.26 9.28 11.85
CA VAL A 145 -16.71 9.06 11.81
C VAL A 145 -17.08 8.00 10.75
N ALA A 146 -16.48 8.07 9.56
CA ALA A 146 -16.68 7.06 8.52
C ALA A 146 -16.21 5.67 8.96
N LEU A 147 -15.08 5.61 9.66
CA LEU A 147 -14.55 4.39 10.25
C LEU A 147 -15.52 3.81 11.30
N ALA A 148 -16.03 4.65 12.22
CA ALA A 148 -17.03 4.24 13.20
C ALA A 148 -18.31 3.72 12.54
N ARG A 149 -18.76 4.37 11.45
CA ARG A 149 -19.93 3.93 10.67
C ARG A 149 -19.73 2.56 10.04
N ALA A 150 -18.52 2.26 9.56
CA ALA A 150 -18.20 0.95 9.02
C ALA A 150 -18.13 -0.11 10.12
N LEU A 151 -17.53 0.20 11.25
CA LEU A 151 -17.30 -0.73 12.35
C LEU A 151 -18.57 -1.07 13.17
N ILE A 152 -19.60 -0.21 13.17
CA ILE A 152 -20.81 -0.46 13.98
C ILE A 152 -21.59 -1.68 13.52
N THR A 153 -21.35 -2.16 12.29
CA THR A 153 -21.98 -3.36 11.74
C THR A 153 -21.31 -4.64 12.21
N ASP A 154 -20.24 -4.53 13.01
CA ASP A 154 -19.40 -5.63 13.51
C ASP A 154 -18.86 -6.53 12.38
N PRO A 155 -18.12 -5.95 11.42
CA PRO A 155 -17.64 -6.69 10.26
C PRO A 155 -16.49 -7.64 10.63
N GLN A 156 -16.37 -8.73 9.87
CA GLN A 156 -15.21 -9.63 9.95
C GLN A 156 -13.99 -9.05 9.18
N VAL A 157 -14.27 -8.23 8.16
CA VAL A 157 -13.27 -7.59 7.28
C VAL A 157 -13.63 -6.13 7.08
N LEU A 158 -12.64 -5.25 7.27
CA LEU A 158 -12.77 -3.83 6.94
C LEU A 158 -11.99 -3.52 5.65
N LEU A 159 -12.70 -2.92 4.70
CA LEU A 159 -12.20 -2.54 3.39
C LEU A 159 -12.00 -1.03 3.34
N LEU A 160 -10.81 -0.57 3.01
CA LEU A 160 -10.40 0.84 3.02
C LEU A 160 -9.93 1.26 1.62
N ASP A 161 -10.69 2.12 0.96
CA ASP A 161 -10.35 2.64 -0.37
C ASP A 161 -9.65 4.00 -0.24
N GLU A 162 -8.33 4.02 -0.35
CA GLU A 162 -7.46 5.19 -0.21
C GLU A 162 -7.77 6.06 1.03
N PRO A 163 -7.85 5.49 2.23
CA PRO A 163 -8.37 6.19 3.41
C PRO A 163 -7.55 7.42 3.82
N LEU A 164 -6.27 7.49 3.45
CA LEU A 164 -5.34 8.53 3.88
C LEU A 164 -5.00 9.56 2.79
N SER A 165 -5.54 9.40 1.58
CA SER A 165 -5.16 10.21 0.41
C SER A 165 -5.50 11.70 0.56
N ALA A 166 -6.60 12.03 1.24
CA ALA A 166 -7.07 13.41 1.43
C ALA A 166 -6.43 14.15 2.62
N LEU A 167 -5.49 13.50 3.35
CA LEU A 167 -4.86 14.06 4.54
C LEU A 167 -3.52 14.72 4.23
N ASP A 168 -3.21 15.80 4.99
CA ASP A 168 -1.87 16.38 4.97
C ASP A 168 -0.81 15.38 5.49
N PRO A 169 0.49 15.56 5.17
CA PRO A 169 1.53 14.59 5.51
C PRO A 169 1.67 14.32 7.02
N PHE A 170 1.45 15.34 7.86
CA PHE A 170 1.58 15.22 9.31
C PHE A 170 0.44 14.37 9.91
N LEU A 171 -0.79 14.67 9.49
CA LEU A 171 -1.98 13.95 9.92
C LEU A 171 -1.96 12.51 9.39
N ARG A 172 -1.42 12.29 8.19
CA ARG A 172 -1.28 10.96 7.57
C ARG A 172 -0.42 10.03 8.42
N ILE A 173 0.71 10.50 8.96
CA ILE A 173 1.58 9.70 9.85
C ILE A 173 0.81 9.26 11.10
N ARG A 174 0.11 10.19 11.77
CA ARG A 174 -0.68 9.89 12.96
C ARG A 174 -1.81 8.91 12.68
N MET A 175 -2.51 9.10 11.56
CA MET A 175 -3.63 8.22 11.17
C MET A 175 -3.17 6.81 10.80
N ARG A 176 -1.96 6.64 10.25
CA ARG A 176 -1.35 5.31 10.05
C ARG A 176 -1.22 4.55 11.37
N GLU A 177 -0.63 5.18 12.39
CA GLU A 177 -0.46 4.58 13.71
C GLU A 177 -1.83 4.23 14.34
N GLU A 178 -2.81 5.11 14.21
CA GLU A 178 -4.17 4.87 14.72
C GLU A 178 -4.85 3.69 14.01
N LEU A 179 -4.74 3.59 12.68
CA LEU A 179 -5.33 2.48 11.92
C LEU A 179 -4.68 1.14 12.29
N LYS A 180 -3.33 1.09 12.42
CA LYS A 180 -2.64 -0.14 12.85
C LYS A 180 -3.02 -0.54 14.27
N SER A 181 -3.05 0.43 15.20
CA SER A 181 -3.48 0.20 16.59
C SER A 181 -4.92 -0.30 16.66
N LEU A 182 -5.82 0.30 15.88
CA LEU A 182 -7.23 -0.11 15.81
C LEU A 182 -7.36 -1.52 15.27
N GLN A 183 -6.70 -1.84 14.16
CA GLN A 183 -6.69 -3.18 13.57
C GLN A 183 -6.22 -4.23 14.58
N THR A 184 -5.12 -3.95 15.30
CA THR A 184 -4.58 -4.85 16.32
C THR A 184 -5.56 -5.07 17.47
N ARG A 185 -6.25 -4.02 17.95
CA ARG A 185 -7.25 -4.11 19.02
C ARG A 185 -8.50 -4.89 18.61
N LEU A 186 -8.97 -4.68 17.39
CA LEU A 186 -10.15 -5.38 16.86
C LEU A 186 -9.78 -6.80 16.43
N GLY A 187 -8.55 -6.98 15.98
CA GLY A 187 -7.99 -8.22 15.45
C GLY A 187 -8.76 -8.76 14.25
N ILE A 188 -9.52 -7.95 13.51
CA ILE A 188 -10.15 -8.27 12.23
C ILE A 188 -9.20 -7.98 11.07
N SER A 189 -9.48 -8.55 9.90
CA SER A 189 -8.69 -8.28 8.70
C SER A 189 -9.00 -6.89 8.15
N PHE A 190 -7.94 -6.13 7.81
CA PHE A 190 -8.05 -4.87 7.06
C PHE A 190 -7.48 -5.07 5.66
N ILE A 191 -8.22 -4.65 4.63
CA ILE A 191 -7.73 -4.58 3.26
C ILE A 191 -7.72 -3.12 2.85
N HIS A 192 -6.54 -2.58 2.60
CA HIS A 192 -6.29 -1.17 2.36
C HIS A 192 -5.74 -0.97 0.94
N VAL A 193 -6.47 -0.24 0.12
CA VAL A 193 -5.99 0.21 -1.19
C VAL A 193 -5.22 1.51 -1.02
N THR A 194 -4.00 1.55 -1.52
CA THR A 194 -3.18 2.76 -1.55
C THR A 194 -2.29 2.82 -2.79
N HIS A 195 -1.85 4.01 -3.15
CA HIS A 195 -0.77 4.24 -4.11
C HIS A 195 0.53 4.67 -3.40
N SER A 196 0.49 4.84 -2.06
CA SER A 196 1.64 5.23 -1.23
C SER A 196 2.42 4.00 -0.77
N GLN A 197 3.67 3.93 -1.19
CA GLN A 197 4.60 2.88 -0.76
C GLN A 197 4.86 2.96 0.74
N ASP A 198 5.03 4.18 1.28
CA ASP A 198 5.26 4.40 2.72
C ASP A 198 4.12 3.89 3.58
N GLU A 199 2.86 4.02 3.10
CA GLU A 199 1.71 3.49 3.81
C GLU A 199 1.74 1.97 3.84
N ALA A 200 1.96 1.33 2.68
CA ALA A 200 2.02 -0.11 2.58
C ALA A 200 3.17 -0.68 3.41
N MET A 201 4.37 -0.08 3.33
CA MET A 201 5.53 -0.54 4.09
C MET A 201 5.36 -0.39 5.62
N ALA A 202 4.66 0.67 6.07
CA ALA A 202 4.48 0.94 7.49
C ALA A 202 3.34 0.13 8.14
N LEU A 203 2.30 -0.23 7.38
CA LEU A 203 1.07 -0.79 7.92
C LEU A 203 0.93 -2.30 7.69
N ALA A 204 1.40 -2.79 6.53
CA ALA A 204 0.99 -4.09 6.05
C ALA A 204 1.76 -5.25 6.69
N ASP A 205 1.01 -6.28 7.07
CA ASP A 205 1.53 -7.62 7.32
C ASP A 205 1.69 -8.36 5.98
N LEU A 206 0.82 -8.03 5.00
CA LEU A 206 0.87 -8.53 3.62
C LEU A 206 0.76 -7.37 2.62
N VAL A 207 1.78 -7.16 1.79
CA VAL A 207 1.77 -6.23 0.66
C VAL A 207 1.50 -7.01 -0.61
N VAL A 208 0.50 -6.58 -1.36
CA VAL A 208 0.14 -7.14 -2.67
C VAL A 208 0.38 -6.07 -3.72
N VAL A 209 1.42 -6.24 -4.50
CA VAL A 209 1.77 -5.33 -5.61
C VAL A 209 1.00 -5.76 -6.85
N MET A 210 0.18 -4.86 -7.38
CA MET A 210 -0.64 -5.10 -8.57
C MET A 210 -0.18 -4.26 -9.75
N ASN A 211 -0.28 -4.84 -10.94
CA ASN A 211 0.00 -4.17 -12.21
C ASN A 211 -0.88 -4.76 -13.32
N HIS A 212 -1.48 -3.91 -14.16
CA HIS A 212 -2.33 -4.33 -15.29
C HIS A 212 -3.33 -5.44 -14.95
N GLY A 213 -4.02 -5.31 -13.82
CA GLY A 213 -5.03 -6.28 -13.38
C GLY A 213 -4.48 -7.56 -12.75
N LYS A 214 -3.17 -7.72 -12.63
CA LYS A 214 -2.50 -8.92 -12.10
C LYS A 214 -1.75 -8.64 -10.81
N ILE A 215 -1.49 -9.68 -10.04
CA ILE A 215 -0.57 -9.63 -8.90
C ILE A 215 0.85 -9.90 -9.40
N GLU A 216 1.75 -8.93 -9.20
CA GLU A 216 3.17 -9.06 -9.49
C GLU A 216 3.92 -9.74 -8.33
N GLN A 217 3.54 -9.38 -7.09
CA GLN A 217 4.12 -9.97 -5.89
C GLN A 217 3.15 -9.82 -4.72
N ALA A 218 3.06 -10.86 -3.88
CA ALA A 218 2.36 -10.82 -2.60
C ALA A 218 3.28 -11.39 -1.53
N ALA A 219 3.74 -10.54 -0.60
CA ALA A 219 4.70 -10.92 0.44
C ALA A 219 4.67 -9.90 1.60
N THR A 220 5.48 -10.12 2.64
CA THR A 220 5.69 -9.11 3.69
C THR A 220 6.33 -7.84 3.12
N ALA A 221 6.10 -6.68 3.73
CA ALA A 221 6.70 -5.42 3.32
C ALA A 221 8.23 -5.53 3.17
N ARG A 222 8.88 -6.23 4.10
CA ARG A 222 10.32 -6.44 4.09
C ARG A 222 10.79 -7.30 2.91
N GLU A 223 10.04 -8.32 2.54
CA GLU A 223 10.35 -9.17 1.39
C GLU A 223 10.14 -8.43 0.07
N VAL A 224 9.01 -7.71 -0.08
CA VAL A 224 8.74 -6.91 -1.29
C VAL A 224 9.84 -5.89 -1.52
N PHE A 225 10.33 -5.22 -0.45
CA PHE A 225 11.42 -4.25 -0.56
C PHE A 225 12.78 -4.92 -0.80
N ASN A 226 13.16 -5.98 -0.07
CA ASN A 226 14.51 -6.53 -0.18
C ASN A 226 14.68 -7.56 -1.32
N LYS A 227 13.57 -8.17 -1.76
CA LYS A 227 13.54 -9.23 -2.77
C LYS A 227 12.40 -8.99 -3.76
N PRO A 228 12.45 -7.88 -4.53
CA PRO A 228 11.43 -7.64 -5.55
C PRO A 228 11.40 -8.78 -6.58
N ALA A 229 10.20 -9.26 -6.92
CA ALA A 229 10.04 -10.41 -7.79
C ALA A 229 10.34 -10.09 -9.26
N SER A 230 10.10 -8.84 -9.70
CA SER A 230 10.27 -8.40 -11.08
C SER A 230 10.92 -7.01 -11.15
N ALA A 231 11.39 -6.64 -12.35
CA ALA A 231 11.89 -5.30 -12.63
C ALA A 231 10.82 -4.22 -12.37
N PHE A 232 9.56 -4.55 -12.65
CA PHE A 232 8.44 -3.67 -12.32
C PHE A 232 8.35 -3.42 -10.82
N VAL A 233 8.35 -4.45 -10.01
CA VAL A 233 8.25 -4.32 -8.53
C VAL A 233 9.42 -3.50 -7.99
N ALA A 234 10.65 -3.78 -8.43
CA ALA A 234 11.85 -3.06 -8.01
C ALA A 234 11.77 -1.56 -8.32
N ARG A 235 11.32 -1.20 -9.55
CA ARG A 235 11.15 0.21 -9.96
C ARG A 235 9.97 0.87 -9.25
N PHE A 236 8.87 0.15 -9.12
CA PHE A 236 7.65 0.69 -8.53
C PHE A 236 7.78 0.95 -7.02
N ILE A 237 8.41 0.03 -6.28
CA ILE A 237 8.67 0.23 -4.84
C ILE A 237 9.73 1.32 -4.60
N GLY A 238 10.58 1.58 -5.60
CA GLY A 238 11.65 2.58 -5.47
C GLY A 238 12.81 2.11 -4.58
N GLY A 239 13.81 3.00 -4.48
CA GLY A 239 15.03 2.69 -3.71
C GLY A 239 15.94 1.61 -4.34
N HIS A 240 15.67 1.20 -5.59
CA HIS A 240 16.44 0.21 -6.33
C HIS A 240 16.93 0.76 -7.68
N ASN A 241 18.14 0.36 -8.03
CA ASN A 241 18.65 0.48 -9.37
C ASN A 241 18.42 -0.84 -10.11
N VAL A 242 17.72 -0.81 -11.24
CA VAL A 242 17.48 -1.98 -12.08
C VAL A 242 18.47 -1.95 -13.23
N LEU A 243 19.32 -2.95 -13.30
CA LEU A 243 20.41 -3.05 -14.29
C LEU A 243 20.25 -4.32 -15.12
N PRO A 244 20.70 -4.32 -16.39
CA PRO A 244 20.90 -5.57 -17.12
C PRO A 244 21.87 -6.49 -16.37
N ALA A 245 21.53 -7.75 -16.26
CA ALA A 245 22.35 -8.75 -15.51
C ALA A 245 23.81 -8.82 -16.01
N ALA A 246 24.01 -8.62 -17.31
CA ALA A 246 25.34 -8.57 -17.91
C ALA A 246 26.20 -7.40 -17.37
N VAL A 247 25.62 -6.24 -17.11
CA VAL A 247 26.31 -5.06 -16.54
C VAL A 247 26.75 -5.34 -15.11
N ALA A 248 25.87 -5.95 -14.32
CA ALA A 248 26.19 -6.33 -12.94
C ALA A 248 27.04 -7.61 -12.85
N ARG A 249 27.36 -8.24 -13.97
CA ARG A 249 28.07 -9.53 -14.05
C ARG A 249 27.42 -10.61 -13.19
N ALA A 250 26.10 -10.57 -13.11
CA ALA A 250 25.31 -11.55 -12.40
C ALA A 250 25.36 -12.90 -13.12
N ARG A 251 25.39 -13.99 -12.35
CA ARG A 251 25.36 -15.35 -12.90
C ARG A 251 23.90 -15.76 -13.13
N GLY A 252 23.64 -16.48 -14.23
CA GLY A 252 22.32 -17.02 -14.55
C GLY A 252 21.71 -16.41 -15.81
N GLU A 253 20.48 -16.83 -16.14
CA GLU A 253 19.75 -16.44 -17.36
C GLU A 253 18.85 -15.20 -17.17
N ALA A 254 18.86 -14.59 -16.00
CA ALA A 254 18.02 -13.42 -15.72
C ALA A 254 18.41 -12.24 -16.62
N ALA A 255 17.41 -11.53 -17.13
CA ALA A 255 17.63 -10.33 -17.95
C ALA A 255 18.07 -9.12 -17.11
N PHE A 256 17.56 -9.01 -15.87
CA PHE A 256 17.77 -7.87 -14.98
C PHE A 256 18.13 -8.28 -13.55
N VAL A 257 18.79 -7.35 -12.87
CA VAL A 257 19.06 -7.40 -11.44
C VAL A 257 18.62 -6.11 -10.77
N ALA A 258 18.33 -6.17 -9.48
CA ALA A 258 18.09 -5.01 -8.64
C ALA A 258 19.24 -4.83 -7.64
N ILE A 259 19.68 -3.59 -7.47
CA ILE A 259 20.64 -3.23 -6.44
C ILE A 259 20.07 -2.04 -5.67
N ARG A 260 19.99 -2.14 -4.36
CA ARG A 260 19.44 -1.07 -3.53
C ARG A 260 20.34 0.17 -3.60
N ALA A 261 19.75 1.35 -3.73
CA ALA A 261 20.46 2.62 -3.81
C ALA A 261 21.29 2.92 -2.54
N ASP A 262 20.82 2.47 -1.37
CA ASP A 262 21.53 2.60 -0.07
C ASP A 262 22.67 1.56 0.11
N ARG A 263 22.83 0.64 -0.83
CA ARG A 263 23.93 -0.34 -0.91
C ARG A 263 24.96 0.03 -1.96
N MET A 264 24.70 1.10 -2.72
CA MET A 264 25.68 1.64 -3.66
C MET A 264 26.57 2.67 -2.98
N SER A 265 27.83 2.67 -3.36
CA SER A 265 28.81 3.70 -3.01
C SER A 265 29.12 4.54 -4.23
N VAL A 266 29.24 5.86 -4.05
CA VAL A 266 29.65 6.80 -5.10
C VAL A 266 30.96 7.44 -4.71
N GLN A 267 31.89 7.54 -5.68
CA GLN A 267 33.19 8.18 -5.50
C GLN A 267 33.47 9.14 -6.67
N ALA A 268 33.99 10.29 -6.36
CA ALA A 268 34.42 11.28 -7.37
C ALA A 268 35.67 10.80 -8.13
N GLY A 269 35.73 11.07 -9.44
CA GLY A 269 36.88 10.84 -10.28
C GLY A 269 36.73 9.67 -11.25
N ALA A 270 37.28 9.83 -12.45
CA ALA A 270 37.30 8.82 -13.51
C ALA A 270 38.32 7.69 -13.26
N SER A 271 39.27 7.88 -12.32
CA SER A 271 40.37 6.95 -12.03
C SER A 271 40.15 6.00 -10.86
N ALA A 272 38.99 6.04 -10.20
CA ALA A 272 38.63 4.95 -9.29
C ALA A 272 38.61 3.67 -10.14
N SER A 273 39.41 2.68 -9.79
CA SER A 273 39.54 1.44 -10.55
C SER A 273 38.15 0.86 -10.76
N VAL A 274 37.69 0.86 -12.02
CA VAL A 274 36.42 0.20 -12.37
C VAL A 274 36.62 -1.30 -12.11
N GLY A 275 36.26 -1.73 -10.92
CA GLY A 275 36.34 -3.12 -10.48
C GLY A 275 35.23 -3.97 -11.10
N ALA A 276 35.21 -5.24 -10.75
CA ALA A 276 34.21 -6.18 -11.25
C ALA A 276 32.75 -5.82 -10.91
N SER A 277 32.52 -4.98 -9.88
CA SER A 277 31.21 -4.58 -9.39
C SER A 277 31.14 -3.04 -9.31
N SER A 278 31.46 -2.37 -10.42
CA SER A 278 31.41 -0.91 -10.50
C SER A 278 31.12 -0.43 -11.93
N ILE A 279 30.60 0.79 -12.04
CA ILE A 279 30.27 1.44 -13.30
C ILE A 279 30.61 2.93 -13.22
N ALA A 280 31.18 3.47 -14.31
CA ALA A 280 31.45 4.90 -14.44
C ALA A 280 30.19 5.64 -14.93
N GLY A 281 30.00 6.86 -14.45
CA GLY A 281 28.92 7.74 -14.86
C GLY A 281 29.21 9.18 -14.54
N VAL A 282 28.23 10.04 -14.71
CA VAL A 282 28.25 11.46 -14.38
C VAL A 282 27.19 11.78 -13.38
N ALA A 283 27.51 12.44 -12.27
CA ALA A 283 26.54 12.90 -11.30
C ALA A 283 25.58 13.89 -11.95
N ARG A 284 24.28 13.56 -11.99
CA ARG A 284 23.24 14.41 -12.57
C ARG A 284 22.66 15.37 -11.54
N SER A 285 22.36 14.86 -10.36
CA SER A 285 21.76 15.63 -9.26
C SER A 285 22.33 15.20 -7.92
N VAL A 286 22.32 16.15 -6.99
CA VAL A 286 22.66 15.93 -5.58
C VAL A 286 21.57 16.58 -4.75
N GLU A 287 20.82 15.76 -4.02
CA GLU A 287 19.66 16.20 -3.24
C GLU A 287 19.90 15.87 -1.76
N TYR A 288 19.94 16.91 -0.94
CA TYR A 288 20.05 16.78 0.51
C TYR A 288 18.66 16.51 1.13
N LEU A 289 18.53 15.39 1.81
CA LEU A 289 17.25 14.94 2.40
C LEU A 289 17.32 14.82 3.94
N GLY A 290 18.14 15.65 4.57
CA GLY A 290 18.36 15.68 6.01
C GLY A 290 19.43 14.68 6.45
N SER A 291 19.07 13.46 6.80
CA SER A 291 20.00 12.44 7.30
C SER A 291 20.86 11.75 6.21
N HIS A 292 20.57 12.01 4.96
CA HIS A 292 21.25 11.40 3.82
C HIS A 292 21.18 12.30 2.58
N VAL A 293 22.05 12.03 1.64
CA VAL A 293 22.12 12.69 0.34
C VAL A 293 21.82 11.68 -0.75
N GLN A 294 20.87 12.00 -1.62
CA GLN A 294 20.60 11.21 -2.81
C GLN A 294 21.37 11.78 -3.99
N VAL A 295 22.21 10.95 -4.62
CA VAL A 295 22.97 11.30 -5.81
C VAL A 295 22.35 10.58 -7.00
N GLY A 296 21.84 11.34 -7.96
CA GLY A 296 21.38 10.82 -9.25
C GLY A 296 22.56 10.75 -10.22
N ILE A 297 22.71 9.65 -10.97
CA ILE A 297 23.84 9.40 -11.84
C ILE A 297 23.36 8.97 -13.22
N ASP A 298 23.88 9.63 -14.26
CA ASP A 298 23.68 9.23 -15.64
C ASP A 298 24.80 8.29 -16.08
N VAL A 299 24.41 7.15 -16.63
CA VAL A 299 25.30 6.12 -17.18
C VAL A 299 24.91 5.88 -18.62
N VAL A 300 25.87 5.88 -19.52
CA VAL A 300 25.62 5.71 -20.96
C VAL A 300 24.98 4.36 -21.24
N GLY A 301 23.84 4.38 -21.91
CA GLY A 301 23.10 3.17 -22.31
C GLY A 301 22.28 2.50 -21.21
N LEU A 302 22.11 3.15 -20.06
CA LEU A 302 21.27 2.67 -18.95
C LEU A 302 20.25 3.73 -18.52
N ASP A 303 19.21 3.28 -17.82
CA ASP A 303 18.34 4.16 -17.05
C ASP A 303 19.19 4.90 -15.98
N ALA A 304 18.72 6.08 -15.57
CA ALA A 304 19.40 6.84 -14.52
C ALA A 304 19.50 6.02 -13.22
N LEU A 305 20.68 5.96 -12.66
CA LEU A 305 20.97 5.29 -11.41
C LEU A 305 20.95 6.26 -10.23
N SER A 306 20.85 5.74 -9.02
CA SER A 306 20.92 6.55 -7.80
C SER A 306 21.74 5.87 -6.72
N ALA A 307 22.39 6.67 -5.88
CA ALA A 307 23.01 6.22 -4.64
C ALA A 307 22.46 7.06 -3.47
N VAL A 308 22.15 6.40 -2.35
CA VAL A 308 21.75 7.05 -1.11
C VAL A 308 22.90 6.96 -0.13
N VAL A 309 23.52 8.10 0.15
CA VAL A 309 24.75 8.22 0.95
C VAL A 309 24.42 8.88 2.28
N PRO A 310 24.77 8.31 3.43
CA PRO A 310 24.65 9.00 4.72
C PRO A 310 25.39 10.35 4.69
N GLU A 311 24.80 11.40 5.32
CA GLU A 311 25.33 12.77 5.33
C GLU A 311 26.82 12.81 5.71
N GLU A 312 27.21 12.16 6.81
CA GLU A 312 28.60 12.11 7.27
C GLU A 312 29.60 11.59 6.21
N ARG A 313 29.17 10.59 5.44
CA ARG A 313 30.00 10.02 4.36
C ARG A 313 30.07 10.93 3.15
N PHE A 314 28.95 11.60 2.85
CA PHE A 314 28.89 12.54 1.74
C PHE A 314 29.78 13.77 2.01
N ASP A 315 29.75 14.31 3.21
CA ASP A 315 30.56 15.46 3.62
C ASP A 315 32.07 15.17 3.61
N ALA A 316 32.45 13.91 3.89
CA ALA A 316 33.84 13.47 3.81
C ALA A 316 34.34 13.35 2.37
N ALA A 317 33.48 13.13 1.38
CA ALA A 317 33.81 12.98 -0.03
C ALA A 317 32.68 13.51 -0.93
N PRO A 318 32.44 14.83 -0.95
CA PRO A 318 31.34 15.42 -1.67
C PRO A 318 31.45 15.27 -3.17
N VAL A 319 30.33 15.12 -3.83
CA VAL A 319 30.20 15.04 -5.29
C VAL A 319 29.37 16.21 -5.78
N GLN A 320 29.69 16.77 -6.93
CA GLN A 320 28.95 17.87 -7.54
C GLN A 320 28.26 17.44 -8.85
N PRO A 321 27.10 18.01 -9.19
CA PRO A 321 26.49 17.79 -10.50
C PRO A 321 27.48 18.09 -11.65
N GLY A 322 27.47 17.24 -12.67
CA GLY A 322 28.40 17.30 -13.80
C GLY A 322 29.77 16.62 -13.56
N GLN A 323 30.04 16.18 -12.33
CA GLN A 323 31.29 15.51 -11.99
C GLN A 323 31.30 14.05 -12.45
N ALA A 324 32.39 13.57 -13.00
CA ALA A 324 32.63 12.16 -13.28
C ALA A 324 32.71 11.38 -11.95
N VAL A 325 31.97 10.29 -11.86
CA VAL A 325 31.86 9.43 -10.67
C VAL A 325 31.94 7.96 -11.02
N VAL A 326 32.31 7.16 -10.05
CA VAL A 326 32.22 5.69 -10.12
C VAL A 326 31.25 5.21 -9.05
N LEU A 327 30.22 4.48 -9.48
CA LEU A 327 29.36 3.72 -8.60
C LEU A 327 29.95 2.33 -8.39
N SER A 328 29.87 1.85 -7.16
CA SER A 328 30.29 0.51 -6.82
C SER A 328 29.31 -0.14 -5.85
N TRP A 329 29.22 -1.46 -5.90
CA TRP A 329 28.36 -2.29 -5.05
C TRP A 329 29.08 -3.57 -4.68
N LYS A 330 28.56 -4.29 -3.68
CA LYS A 330 29.07 -5.59 -3.34
C LYS A 330 28.32 -6.68 -4.14
N PRO A 331 28.97 -7.79 -4.55
CA PRO A 331 28.31 -8.89 -5.25
C PRO A 331 27.12 -9.48 -4.48
N GLU A 332 27.18 -9.47 -3.17
CA GLU A 332 26.11 -9.95 -2.26
C GLU A 332 24.86 -9.06 -2.23
N ASP A 333 24.98 -7.79 -2.66
CA ASP A 333 23.86 -6.84 -2.72
C ASP A 333 23.09 -6.92 -4.05
N VAL A 334 23.56 -7.73 -4.98
CA VAL A 334 22.91 -7.95 -6.28
C VAL A 334 21.76 -8.95 -6.13
N HIS A 335 20.54 -8.49 -6.34
CA HIS A 335 19.35 -9.34 -6.34
C HIS A 335 18.93 -9.65 -7.78
N VAL A 336 18.89 -10.93 -8.12
CA VAL A 336 18.46 -11.42 -9.44
C VAL A 336 16.94 -11.34 -9.53
N LEU A 337 16.43 -10.67 -10.56
CA LEU A 337 14.99 -10.49 -10.77
C LEU A 337 14.43 -11.65 -11.60
N GLY A 338 13.21 -12.08 -11.25
CA GLY A 338 12.41 -12.97 -12.09
C GLY A 338 12.00 -12.28 -13.41
N HIS A 339 11.49 -13.03 -14.35
CA HIS A 339 11.02 -12.53 -15.65
C HIS A 339 9.78 -11.68 -15.52
#